data_2aa49e9b66a16c3f33b4e41e6eaa785b
#
_entry.id   2aa49e9b66a16c3f33b4e41e6eaa785b
#
_cell.length_a   1.000
_cell.length_b   1.000
_cell.length_c   1.000
_cell.angle_alpha   90.00
_cell.angle_beta   90.00
_cell.angle_gamma   90.00
#
_symmetry.space_group_name_H-M   'P 1'
#
loop_
_entity.id
_entity.type
_entity.pdbx_description
1 polymer ?
#
loop_
_entity_poly.entity_id
_entity_poly.type
_entity_poly.pdbx_seq_one_letter_code
_entity_poly.pdbx_strand_id
1 'polypeptide(L)'
;MKKFEREPKKSNYDVVIIGGAIMGSSVAWFLSQNPDFNGSILVVEKDQNYEFCSTAHTTSCMRQQFSTKLNIQISQFAADFVLNLQEYMVDKVRIPKLKINSFGYMYLADDVSFAKTLKDNQKIQIEAGAATELLSPTEIKLRYPFYNVEDIILGSINLVNEGYWDSMTVFDCWRSKAQENGVEYIENQVVDIIKNKSGDRIKSIKLRSGEFIAGENFVNASGPRAAFTSKMAGIDIPVEPRKRY
;
A
#
# COMPACT_ATOMS: atom_id res chain seq x y z
N MET A 1 -4.42 -4.37 -22.00
CA MET A 1 -3.16 -4.68 -21.30
C MET A 1 -2.47 -5.87 -21.95
N LYS A 2 -1.12 -5.87 -21.99
CA LYS A 2 -0.36 -7.03 -22.46
C LYS A 2 -0.51 -8.15 -21.42
N LYS A 3 -0.85 -9.35 -21.86
CA LYS A 3 -0.98 -10.52 -20.99
C LYS A 3 0.38 -10.91 -20.43
N PHE A 4 0.43 -11.28 -19.14
CA PHE A 4 1.67 -11.79 -18.55
C PHE A 4 1.98 -13.17 -19.09
N GLU A 5 3.28 -13.44 -19.29
CA GLU A 5 3.75 -14.80 -19.54
C GLU A 5 3.57 -15.63 -18.25
N ARG A 6 3.55 -16.96 -18.41
CA ARG A 6 3.46 -17.87 -17.25
C ARG A 6 4.82 -18.33 -16.77
N GLU A 7 5.78 -18.40 -17.67
CA GLU A 7 7.14 -18.85 -17.40
C GLU A 7 8.08 -17.65 -17.30
N PRO A 8 8.98 -17.64 -16.31
CA PRO A 8 9.99 -16.60 -16.18
C PRO A 8 11.08 -16.77 -17.25
N LYS A 9 11.64 -15.66 -17.73
CA LYS A 9 12.73 -15.66 -18.72
C LYS A 9 14.06 -16.17 -18.17
N LYS A 10 14.23 -16.08 -16.85
CA LYS A 10 15.47 -16.49 -16.15
C LYS A 10 15.11 -17.38 -14.96
N SER A 11 16.07 -18.17 -14.51
CA SER A 11 15.96 -18.98 -13.29
C SER A 11 16.53 -18.29 -12.04
N ASN A 12 17.15 -17.10 -12.20
CA ASN A 12 17.75 -16.35 -11.12
C ASN A 12 17.50 -14.83 -11.29
N TYR A 13 17.16 -14.14 -10.21
CA TYR A 13 16.92 -12.70 -10.16
C TYR A 13 17.56 -12.10 -8.90
N ASP A 14 17.90 -10.82 -8.95
CA ASP A 14 18.41 -10.09 -7.79
C ASP A 14 17.29 -9.83 -6.77
N VAL A 15 16.06 -9.57 -7.25
CA VAL A 15 14.89 -9.40 -6.41
C VAL A 15 13.70 -10.18 -6.97
N VAL A 16 13.04 -10.97 -6.11
CA VAL A 16 11.79 -11.67 -6.41
C VAL A 16 10.69 -11.13 -5.52
N ILE A 17 9.64 -10.57 -6.13
CA ILE A 17 8.49 -9.98 -5.43
C ILE A 17 7.31 -10.93 -5.55
N ILE A 18 6.77 -11.38 -4.42
CA ILE A 18 5.62 -12.30 -4.33
C ILE A 18 4.35 -11.49 -4.11
N GLY A 19 3.55 -11.36 -5.16
CA GLY A 19 2.36 -10.51 -5.26
C GLY A 19 2.63 -9.23 -6.02
N GLY A 20 1.88 -8.99 -7.10
CA GLY A 20 2.06 -7.89 -8.05
C GLY A 20 1.00 -6.78 -7.97
N ALA A 21 0.15 -6.77 -6.92
CA ALA A 21 -0.81 -5.69 -6.70
C ALA A 21 -0.11 -4.39 -6.27
N ILE A 22 -0.84 -3.41 -5.72
CA ILE A 22 -0.31 -2.06 -5.48
C ILE A 22 1.00 -2.05 -4.69
N MET A 23 1.16 -2.89 -3.66
CA MET A 23 2.38 -2.94 -2.84
C MET A 23 3.56 -3.52 -3.63
N GLY A 24 3.38 -4.66 -4.30
CA GLY A 24 4.46 -5.28 -5.10
C GLY A 24 4.85 -4.41 -6.29
N SER A 25 3.89 -3.80 -6.98
CA SER A 25 4.16 -2.90 -8.10
C SER A 25 4.85 -1.61 -7.66
N SER A 26 4.54 -1.05 -6.48
CA SER A 26 5.26 0.09 -5.95
C SER A 26 6.72 -0.25 -5.66
N VAL A 27 6.99 -1.38 -4.98
CA VAL A 27 8.36 -1.85 -4.72
C VAL A 27 9.12 -2.06 -6.03
N ALA A 28 8.50 -2.73 -7.00
CA ALA A 28 9.09 -2.97 -8.32
C ALA A 28 9.46 -1.67 -9.04
N TRP A 29 8.56 -0.69 -9.02
CA TRP A 29 8.79 0.60 -9.67
C TRP A 29 9.89 1.41 -8.96
N PHE A 30 9.80 1.59 -7.63
CA PHE A 30 10.80 2.34 -6.87
C PHE A 30 12.21 1.75 -7.00
N LEU A 31 12.35 0.41 -7.01
CA LEU A 31 13.63 -0.24 -7.24
C LEU A 31 14.11 -0.04 -8.68
N SER A 32 13.24 -0.24 -9.67
CA SER A 32 13.63 -0.20 -11.10
C SER A 32 14.01 1.20 -11.59
N GLN A 33 13.61 2.26 -10.91
CA GLN A 33 14.03 3.63 -11.23
C GLN A 33 15.20 4.14 -10.37
N ASN A 34 15.60 3.40 -9.34
CA ASN A 34 16.72 3.81 -8.50
C ASN A 34 18.04 3.66 -9.30
N PRO A 35 18.81 4.75 -9.52
CA PRO A 35 20.05 4.70 -10.27
C PRO A 35 21.13 3.83 -9.64
N ASP A 36 21.05 3.60 -8.31
CA ASP A 36 21.97 2.74 -7.57
C ASP A 36 21.61 1.26 -7.64
N PHE A 37 20.49 0.90 -8.29
CA PHE A 37 20.03 -0.48 -8.45
C PHE A 37 20.02 -0.90 -9.93
N ASN A 38 20.94 -1.79 -10.32
CA ASN A 38 21.05 -2.33 -11.69
C ASN A 38 20.63 -3.82 -11.77
N GLY A 39 19.95 -4.32 -10.74
CA GLY A 39 19.55 -5.72 -10.64
C GLY A 39 18.31 -6.07 -11.46
N SER A 40 18.13 -7.37 -11.67
CA SER A 40 16.93 -7.93 -12.30
C SER A 40 15.81 -8.14 -11.26
N ILE A 41 14.58 -7.81 -11.64
CA ILE A 41 13.39 -7.94 -10.78
C ILE A 41 12.38 -8.85 -11.44
N LEU A 42 11.87 -9.83 -10.69
CA LEU A 42 10.73 -10.67 -11.05
C LEU A 42 9.56 -10.38 -10.10
N VAL A 43 8.40 -10.13 -10.65
CA VAL A 43 7.12 -10.08 -9.91
C VAL A 43 6.31 -11.31 -10.26
N VAL A 44 5.95 -12.11 -9.25
CA VAL A 44 5.09 -13.29 -9.41
C VAL A 44 3.70 -12.93 -8.92
N GLU A 45 2.73 -12.80 -9.83
CA GLU A 45 1.33 -12.53 -9.53
C GLU A 45 0.46 -13.73 -9.94
N LYS A 46 -0.40 -14.18 -9.03
CA LYS A 46 -1.25 -15.34 -9.26
C LYS A 46 -2.45 -15.07 -10.18
N ASP A 47 -2.89 -13.82 -10.26
CA ASP A 47 -4.07 -13.38 -11.02
C ASP A 47 -3.80 -12.01 -11.64
N GLN A 48 -3.45 -12.00 -12.93
CA GLN A 48 -3.16 -10.76 -13.66
C GLN A 48 -4.37 -9.84 -13.84
N ASN A 49 -5.59 -10.32 -13.57
CA ASN A 49 -6.79 -9.50 -13.58
C ASN A 49 -7.00 -8.76 -12.26
N TYR A 50 -6.30 -9.18 -11.19
CA TYR A 50 -6.38 -8.60 -9.84
C TYR A 50 -7.80 -8.61 -9.23
N GLU A 51 -8.69 -9.47 -9.73
CA GLU A 51 -10.11 -9.49 -9.36
C GLU A 51 -10.32 -9.67 -7.85
N PHE A 52 -9.51 -10.54 -7.22
CA PHE A 52 -9.67 -10.89 -5.80
C PHE A 52 -8.62 -10.25 -4.88
N CYS A 53 -7.90 -9.24 -5.35
CA CYS A 53 -6.90 -8.56 -4.52
C CYS A 53 -7.52 -7.38 -3.73
N SER A 54 -6.94 -7.05 -2.57
CA SER A 54 -7.40 -5.92 -1.77
C SER A 54 -7.30 -4.58 -2.50
N THR A 55 -6.39 -4.45 -3.46
CA THR A 55 -6.23 -3.25 -4.29
C THR A 55 -7.47 -2.96 -5.12
N ALA A 56 -8.11 -3.99 -5.72
CA ALA A 56 -9.32 -3.82 -6.52
C ALA A 56 -10.57 -3.55 -5.65
N HIS A 57 -10.55 -3.97 -4.38
CA HIS A 57 -11.68 -3.85 -3.46
C HIS A 57 -11.52 -2.74 -2.41
N THR A 58 -10.53 -1.85 -2.58
CA THR A 58 -10.32 -0.74 -1.66
C THR A 58 -11.30 0.40 -1.90
N THR A 59 -11.67 1.11 -0.84
CA THR A 59 -12.38 2.39 -0.92
C THR A 59 -11.45 3.54 -1.32
N SER A 60 -10.16 3.28 -1.48
CA SER A 60 -9.14 4.24 -1.92
C SER A 60 -9.12 5.54 -1.13
N CYS A 61 -9.29 5.44 0.17
CA CYS A 61 -9.22 6.60 1.06
C CYS A 61 -7.87 6.66 1.77
N MET A 62 -7.35 7.88 1.94
CA MET A 62 -6.15 8.15 2.73
C MET A 62 -6.44 9.13 3.86
N ARG A 63 -5.64 9.08 4.91
CA ARG A 63 -5.74 9.96 6.07
C ARG A 63 -4.38 10.24 6.68
N GLN A 64 -4.27 11.34 7.43
CA GLN A 64 -3.07 11.73 8.19
C GLN A 64 -3.29 11.62 9.71
N GLN A 65 -4.49 11.35 10.18
CA GLN A 65 -4.84 11.25 11.59
C GLN A 65 -4.31 9.97 12.23
N PHE A 66 -2.99 9.91 12.44
CA PHE A 66 -2.31 8.82 13.14
C PHE A 66 -1.74 9.30 14.49
N SER A 67 -1.42 8.33 15.35
CA SER A 67 -0.81 8.54 16.68
C SER A 67 0.73 8.61 16.66
N THR A 68 1.36 8.37 15.52
CA THR A 68 2.81 8.37 15.38
C THR A 68 3.25 9.28 14.24
N LYS A 69 4.28 10.09 14.48
CA LYS A 69 4.84 11.02 13.50
C LYS A 69 5.23 10.35 12.20
N LEU A 70 5.84 9.15 12.26
CA LEU A 70 6.26 8.42 11.07
C LEU A 70 5.07 8.08 10.15
N ASN A 71 3.95 7.60 10.70
CA ASN A 71 2.78 7.27 9.91
C ASN A 71 2.12 8.50 9.27
N ILE A 72 2.16 9.65 9.98
CA ILE A 72 1.70 10.93 9.43
C ILE A 72 2.56 11.32 8.23
N GLN A 73 3.89 11.27 8.37
CA GLN A 73 4.83 11.59 7.30
C GLN A 73 4.71 10.66 6.09
N ILE A 74 4.51 9.35 6.31
CA ILE A 74 4.24 8.40 5.22
C ILE A 74 2.97 8.79 4.46
N SER A 75 1.91 9.18 5.17
CA SER A 75 0.66 9.61 4.52
C SER A 75 0.79 10.94 3.80
N GLN A 76 1.58 11.87 4.32
CA GLN A 76 1.89 13.14 3.65
C GLN A 76 2.68 12.90 2.36
N PHE A 77 3.70 12.03 2.42
CA PHE A 77 4.43 11.60 1.22
C PHE A 77 3.49 10.94 0.20
N ALA A 78 2.60 10.04 0.64
CA ALA A 78 1.64 9.39 -0.26
C ALA A 78 0.69 10.40 -0.92
N ALA A 79 0.23 11.42 -0.18
CA ALA A 79 -0.61 12.48 -0.72
C ALA A 79 0.15 13.34 -1.75
N ASP A 80 1.39 13.73 -1.43
CA ASP A 80 2.26 14.45 -2.36
C ASP A 80 2.52 13.63 -3.63
N PHE A 81 2.84 12.34 -3.48
CA PHE A 81 3.06 11.43 -4.60
C PHE A 81 1.84 11.35 -5.54
N VAL A 82 0.64 11.23 -4.98
CA VAL A 82 -0.61 11.18 -5.77
C VAL A 82 -0.84 12.49 -6.51
N LEU A 83 -0.68 13.62 -5.84
CA LEU A 83 -0.91 14.95 -6.43
C LEU A 83 0.12 15.32 -7.50
N ASN A 84 1.34 14.83 -7.36
CA ASN A 84 2.47 15.10 -8.26
C ASN A 84 2.90 13.85 -9.06
N LEU A 85 1.97 12.92 -9.30
CA LEU A 85 2.27 11.64 -9.97
C LEU A 85 2.98 11.81 -11.32
N GLN A 86 2.60 12.82 -12.10
CA GLN A 86 3.21 13.12 -13.40
C GLN A 86 4.71 13.48 -13.29
N GLU A 87 5.07 14.22 -12.26
CA GLU A 87 6.45 14.61 -11.97
C GLU A 87 7.27 13.42 -11.50
N TYR A 88 6.76 12.65 -10.57
CA TYR A 88 7.42 11.43 -10.09
C TYR A 88 7.66 10.40 -11.18
N MET A 89 6.70 10.25 -12.10
CA MET A 89 6.79 9.29 -13.22
C MET A 89 7.50 9.85 -14.46
N VAL A 90 7.85 11.16 -14.46
CA VAL A 90 8.47 11.87 -15.58
C VAL A 90 7.70 11.67 -16.88
N ASP A 91 6.37 11.70 -16.82
CA ASP A 91 5.51 11.43 -17.96
C ASP A 91 4.20 12.22 -17.87
N LYS A 92 4.22 13.47 -18.37
CA LYS A 92 3.05 14.36 -18.34
C LYS A 92 2.04 14.09 -19.48
N VAL A 93 2.40 13.24 -20.44
CA VAL A 93 1.56 12.96 -21.61
C VAL A 93 0.64 11.76 -21.37
N ARG A 94 1.20 10.67 -20.84
CA ARG A 94 0.46 9.41 -20.65
C ARG A 94 -0.17 9.27 -19.27
N ILE A 95 0.39 9.97 -18.28
CA ILE A 95 -0.07 9.89 -16.89
C ILE A 95 -1.04 11.03 -16.60
N PRO A 96 -2.26 10.75 -16.12
CA PRO A 96 -3.23 11.78 -15.81
C PRO A 96 -2.84 12.57 -14.56
N LYS A 97 -3.26 13.82 -14.49
CA LYS A 97 -3.20 14.59 -13.26
C LYS A 97 -4.26 14.08 -12.29
N LEU A 98 -3.83 13.62 -11.13
CA LEU A 98 -4.73 13.12 -10.08
C LEU A 98 -5.08 14.21 -9.07
N LYS A 99 -6.14 13.97 -8.33
CA LYS A 99 -6.59 14.79 -7.20
C LYS A 99 -7.00 13.89 -6.03
N ILE A 100 -6.93 14.44 -4.83
CA ILE A 100 -7.55 13.88 -3.63
C ILE A 100 -8.84 14.64 -3.40
N ASN A 101 -9.97 13.92 -3.33
CA ASN A 101 -11.25 14.50 -2.95
C ASN A 101 -11.28 14.59 -1.42
N SER A 102 -10.83 15.73 -0.90
CA SER A 102 -10.56 15.94 0.52
C SER A 102 -11.85 16.30 1.28
N PHE A 103 -12.68 15.31 1.52
CA PHE A 103 -13.85 15.43 2.40
C PHE A 103 -13.54 15.07 3.86
N GLY A 104 -12.34 14.56 4.13
CA GLY A 104 -11.81 14.26 5.44
C GLY A 104 -12.28 12.96 6.06
N TYR A 105 -11.70 12.67 7.21
CA TYR A 105 -12.15 11.64 8.15
C TYR A 105 -12.58 12.30 9.43
N MET A 106 -13.76 11.93 9.94
CA MET A 106 -14.26 12.37 11.24
C MET A 106 -14.14 11.22 12.24
N TYR A 107 -13.40 11.45 13.32
CA TYR A 107 -13.40 10.57 14.49
C TYR A 107 -14.29 11.20 15.54
N LEU A 108 -15.21 10.43 16.10
CA LEU A 108 -16.18 10.88 17.12
C LEU A 108 -15.91 10.12 18.41
N ALA A 109 -15.72 10.86 19.49
CA ALA A 109 -15.54 10.30 20.84
C ALA A 109 -16.84 10.46 21.63
N ASP A 110 -17.34 9.35 22.14
CA ASP A 110 -18.50 9.25 23.04
C ASP A 110 -18.07 9.06 24.51
N ASP A 111 -16.80 8.84 24.77
CA ASP A 111 -16.23 8.73 26.11
C ASP A 111 -15.02 9.65 26.33
N VAL A 112 -14.74 9.96 27.61
CA VAL A 112 -13.68 10.88 28.03
C VAL A 112 -12.28 10.35 27.70
N SER A 113 -12.07 9.03 27.76
CA SER A 113 -10.78 8.39 27.46
C SER A 113 -10.43 8.55 26.00
N PHE A 114 -11.38 8.26 25.11
CA PHE A 114 -11.18 8.43 23.68
C PHE A 114 -11.07 9.91 23.28
N ALA A 115 -11.86 10.81 23.88
CA ALA A 115 -11.71 12.24 23.68
C ALA A 115 -10.31 12.75 24.08
N LYS A 116 -9.75 12.23 25.18
CA LYS A 116 -8.36 12.51 25.57
C LYS A 116 -7.37 11.99 24.52
N THR A 117 -7.56 10.78 24.02
CA THR A 117 -6.73 10.18 22.97
C THR A 117 -6.75 11.06 21.70
N LEU A 118 -7.90 11.53 21.26
CA LEU A 118 -8.00 12.43 20.10
C LEU A 118 -7.22 13.74 20.31
N LYS A 119 -7.31 14.33 21.51
CA LYS A 119 -6.56 15.55 21.88
C LYS A 119 -5.05 15.32 21.88
N ASP A 120 -4.60 14.20 22.42
CA ASP A 120 -3.16 13.88 22.47
C ASP A 120 -2.62 13.55 21.08
N ASN A 121 -3.37 12.82 20.26
CA ASN A 121 -3.02 12.56 18.87
C ASN A 121 -2.97 13.83 18.02
N GLN A 122 -3.91 14.77 18.22
CA GLN A 122 -3.93 16.04 17.49
C GLN A 122 -2.63 16.84 17.69
N LYS A 123 -2.06 16.87 18.90
CA LYS A 123 -0.79 17.55 19.16
C LYS A 123 0.32 16.99 18.25
N ILE A 124 0.46 15.65 18.21
CA ILE A 124 1.44 14.97 17.36
C ILE A 124 1.19 15.27 15.88
N GLN A 125 -0.08 15.30 15.47
CA GLN A 125 -0.49 15.56 14.09
C GLN A 125 -0.14 16.98 13.66
N ILE A 126 -0.44 17.98 14.50
CA ILE A 126 -0.10 19.38 14.24
C ILE A 126 1.43 19.59 14.22
N GLU A 127 2.16 19.01 15.17
CA GLU A 127 3.63 19.06 15.19
C GLU A 127 4.25 18.42 13.93
N ALA A 128 3.58 17.43 13.34
CA ALA A 128 3.97 16.81 12.08
C ALA A 128 3.45 17.57 10.84
N GLY A 129 2.73 18.68 11.00
CA GLY A 129 2.21 19.50 9.91
C GLY A 129 0.86 19.06 9.33
N ALA A 130 0.13 18.16 10.00
CA ALA A 130 -1.24 17.82 9.59
C ALA A 130 -2.23 18.88 10.08
N ALA A 131 -3.28 19.14 9.30
CA ALA A 131 -4.28 20.19 9.59
C ALA A 131 -5.50 19.68 10.40
N THR A 132 -5.23 18.89 11.44
CA THR A 132 -6.30 18.29 12.24
C THR A 132 -6.96 19.32 13.17
N GLU A 133 -8.27 19.42 13.06
CA GLU A 133 -9.13 20.25 13.94
C GLU A 133 -9.84 19.36 14.96
N LEU A 134 -10.07 19.92 16.17
CA LEU A 134 -11.00 19.36 17.14
C LEU A 134 -12.30 20.15 17.12
N LEU A 135 -13.43 19.45 17.15
CA LEU A 135 -14.75 20.03 17.08
C LEU A 135 -15.59 19.64 18.30
N SER A 136 -16.26 20.62 18.91
CA SER A 136 -17.32 20.36 19.89
C SER A 136 -18.56 19.75 19.20
N PRO A 137 -19.47 19.10 19.95
CA PRO A 137 -20.72 18.58 19.39
C PRO A 137 -21.54 19.65 18.67
N THR A 138 -21.56 20.89 19.21
CA THR A 138 -22.23 22.02 18.58
C THR A 138 -21.65 22.39 17.22
N GLU A 139 -20.30 22.42 17.11
CA GLU A 139 -19.63 22.71 15.85
C GLU A 139 -19.83 21.58 14.82
N ILE A 140 -19.84 20.30 15.28
CA ILE A 140 -20.17 19.17 14.41
C ILE A 140 -21.59 19.32 13.88
N LYS A 141 -22.57 19.60 14.75
CA LYS A 141 -23.97 19.74 14.34
C LYS A 141 -24.19 20.91 13.39
N LEU A 142 -23.46 22.01 13.58
CA LEU A 142 -23.51 23.15 12.67
C LEU A 142 -22.93 22.86 11.29
N ARG A 143 -21.77 22.20 11.23
CA ARG A 143 -21.09 21.87 9.96
C ARG A 143 -21.74 20.70 9.23
N TYR A 144 -22.27 19.73 9.99
CA TYR A 144 -22.81 18.45 9.51
C TYR A 144 -24.17 18.15 10.17
N PRO A 145 -25.26 18.83 9.78
CA PRO A 145 -26.56 18.76 10.45
C PRO A 145 -27.20 17.36 10.51
N PHE A 146 -26.73 16.43 9.65
CA PHE A 146 -27.23 15.07 9.57
C PHE A 146 -26.66 14.12 10.64
N TYR A 147 -25.59 14.50 11.38
CA TYR A 147 -25.10 13.70 12.50
C TYR A 147 -26.01 13.82 13.73
N ASN A 148 -26.25 12.69 14.41
CA ASN A 148 -26.67 12.71 15.81
C ASN A 148 -25.42 12.93 16.68
N VAL A 149 -25.48 13.90 17.58
CA VAL A 149 -24.35 14.30 18.43
C VAL A 149 -24.68 14.23 19.92
N GLU A 150 -25.82 13.59 20.29
CA GLU A 150 -26.34 13.57 21.69
C GLU A 150 -25.36 12.86 22.64
N ASP A 151 -24.67 11.83 22.17
CA ASP A 151 -23.69 11.04 22.91
C ASP A 151 -22.23 11.44 22.61
N ILE A 152 -22.01 12.43 21.76
CA ILE A 152 -20.67 12.84 21.33
C ILE A 152 -20.09 13.89 22.28
N ILE A 153 -18.84 13.68 22.71
CA ILE A 153 -18.07 14.59 23.55
C ILE A 153 -17.13 15.46 22.70
N LEU A 154 -16.52 14.87 21.66
CA LEU A 154 -15.50 15.52 20.85
C LEU A 154 -15.45 14.89 19.45
N GLY A 155 -15.23 15.72 18.43
CA GLY A 155 -14.84 15.29 17.10
C GLY A 155 -13.41 15.66 16.77
N SER A 156 -12.77 14.88 15.90
CA SER A 156 -11.48 15.20 15.29
C SER A 156 -11.58 15.02 13.78
N ILE A 157 -11.22 16.05 13.01
CA ILE A 157 -11.31 16.04 11.55
C ILE A 157 -10.06 16.66 10.92
N ASN A 158 -9.66 16.15 9.77
CA ASN A 158 -8.72 16.82 8.88
C ASN A 158 -9.30 16.85 7.46
N LEU A 159 -9.37 18.02 6.87
CA LEU A 159 -9.91 18.25 5.52
C LEU A 159 -8.80 18.46 4.46
N VAL A 160 -7.53 18.38 4.85
CA VAL A 160 -6.39 18.60 3.95
C VAL A 160 -5.76 17.27 3.57
N ASN A 161 -5.87 16.92 2.30
CA ASN A 161 -5.31 15.68 1.74
C ASN A 161 -5.78 14.41 2.46
N GLU A 162 -7.01 14.42 2.97
CA GLU A 162 -7.70 13.26 3.53
C GLU A 162 -9.00 13.01 2.79
N GLY A 163 -9.18 11.80 2.28
CA GLY A 163 -10.36 11.40 1.55
C GLY A 163 -10.05 10.43 0.41
N TYR A 164 -10.87 10.46 -0.61
CA TYR A 164 -10.83 9.53 -1.74
C TYR A 164 -9.86 9.98 -2.84
N TRP A 165 -9.15 9.04 -3.43
CA TRP A 165 -8.28 9.21 -4.59
C TRP A 165 -8.32 8.00 -5.54
N ASP A 166 -7.86 8.15 -6.76
CA ASP A 166 -7.84 7.06 -7.75
C ASP A 166 -6.58 6.19 -7.58
N SER A 167 -6.69 5.18 -6.73
CA SER A 167 -5.61 4.24 -6.45
C SER A 167 -5.34 3.28 -7.60
N MET A 168 -6.34 2.99 -8.44
CA MET A 168 -6.16 2.07 -9.56
C MET A 168 -5.30 2.70 -10.64
N THR A 169 -5.48 3.98 -10.93
CA THR A 169 -4.58 4.70 -11.85
C THR A 169 -3.14 4.71 -11.36
N VAL A 170 -2.89 4.96 -10.07
CA VAL A 170 -1.53 4.92 -9.50
C VAL A 170 -0.94 3.51 -9.61
N PHE A 171 -1.72 2.48 -9.27
CA PHE A 171 -1.31 1.08 -9.40
C PHE A 171 -0.94 0.73 -10.84
N ASP A 172 -1.77 1.09 -11.81
CA ASP A 172 -1.50 0.84 -13.24
C ASP A 172 -0.25 1.58 -13.73
N CYS A 173 -0.03 2.81 -13.25
CA CYS A 173 1.18 3.57 -13.55
C CYS A 173 2.43 2.89 -13.01
N TRP A 174 2.45 2.49 -11.73
CA TRP A 174 3.59 1.77 -11.15
C TRP A 174 3.91 0.50 -11.90
N ARG A 175 2.91 -0.33 -12.17
CA ARG A 175 3.07 -1.59 -12.90
C ARG A 175 3.61 -1.36 -14.32
N SER A 176 2.99 -0.45 -15.06
CA SER A 176 3.38 -0.17 -16.45
C SER A 176 4.80 0.40 -16.52
N LYS A 177 5.13 1.37 -15.66
CA LYS A 177 6.45 1.98 -15.61
C LYS A 177 7.53 1.00 -15.13
N ALA A 178 7.24 0.14 -14.16
CA ALA A 178 8.16 -0.92 -13.77
C ALA A 178 8.46 -1.87 -14.95
N GLN A 179 7.45 -2.26 -15.73
CA GLN A 179 7.65 -3.08 -16.93
C GLN A 179 8.45 -2.34 -18.02
N GLU A 180 8.22 -1.05 -18.22
CA GLU A 180 9.03 -0.21 -19.14
C GLU A 180 10.51 -0.17 -18.70
N ASN A 181 10.76 -0.17 -17.40
CA ASN A 181 12.10 -0.22 -16.79
C ASN A 181 12.72 -1.64 -16.79
N GLY A 182 12.07 -2.63 -17.42
CA GLY A 182 12.60 -3.99 -17.54
C GLY A 182 12.22 -4.98 -16.43
N VAL A 183 11.33 -4.59 -15.51
CA VAL A 183 10.80 -5.54 -14.51
C VAL A 183 9.96 -6.60 -15.21
N GLU A 184 10.22 -7.85 -14.90
CA GLU A 184 9.45 -8.97 -15.42
C GLU A 184 8.26 -9.28 -14.51
N TYR A 185 7.08 -9.42 -15.11
CA TYR A 185 5.85 -9.86 -14.44
C TYR A 185 5.41 -11.19 -15.06
N ILE A 186 5.16 -12.19 -14.23
CA ILE A 186 4.59 -13.48 -14.66
C ILE A 186 3.27 -13.77 -13.94
N GLU A 187 2.37 -14.45 -14.64
CA GLU A 187 1.13 -14.99 -14.06
C GLU A 187 1.41 -16.41 -13.53
N ASN A 188 1.80 -16.49 -12.27
CA ASN A 188 2.10 -17.75 -11.61
C ASN A 188 1.88 -17.64 -10.10
N GLN A 189 1.87 -18.75 -9.40
CA GLN A 189 1.72 -18.77 -7.95
C GLN A 189 2.95 -19.39 -7.27
N VAL A 190 3.49 -18.70 -6.27
CA VAL A 190 4.47 -19.28 -5.36
C VAL A 190 3.77 -20.26 -4.45
N VAL A 191 4.25 -21.51 -4.44
CA VAL A 191 3.68 -22.61 -3.67
C VAL A 191 4.62 -23.13 -2.58
N ASP A 192 5.90 -22.77 -2.65
CA ASP A 192 6.88 -23.11 -1.63
C ASP A 192 8.07 -22.14 -1.63
N ILE A 193 8.75 -22.03 -0.48
CA ILE A 193 9.96 -21.21 -0.29
C ILE A 193 11.06 -22.10 0.26
N ILE A 194 12.16 -22.22 -0.50
CA ILE A 194 13.27 -23.11 -0.21
C ILE A 194 14.40 -22.33 0.45
N LYS A 195 14.84 -22.79 1.61
CA LYS A 195 16.00 -22.25 2.33
C LYS A 195 17.31 -22.90 1.86
N ASN A 196 18.41 -22.25 2.15
CA ASN A 196 19.74 -22.82 2.01
C ASN A 196 19.96 -23.94 3.06
N LYS A 197 21.09 -24.64 2.97
CA LYS A 197 21.40 -25.77 3.87
C LYS A 197 21.51 -25.38 5.35
N SER A 198 21.93 -24.14 5.66
CA SER A 198 22.01 -23.61 7.02
C SER A 198 20.64 -23.15 7.56
N GLY A 199 19.65 -22.97 6.70
CA GLY A 199 18.29 -22.57 7.09
C GLY A 199 18.13 -21.09 7.45
N ASP A 200 19.17 -20.28 7.28
CA ASP A 200 19.22 -18.87 7.66
C ASP A 200 18.86 -17.89 6.52
N ARG A 201 18.86 -18.38 5.28
CA ARG A 201 18.52 -17.57 4.09
C ARG A 201 17.58 -18.32 3.15
N ILE A 202 16.70 -17.57 2.48
CA ILE A 202 15.91 -18.08 1.37
C ILE A 202 16.84 -18.22 0.16
N LYS A 203 16.81 -19.39 -0.49
CA LYS A 203 17.58 -19.70 -1.70
C LYS A 203 16.75 -19.53 -2.96
N SER A 204 15.52 -20.02 -2.94
CA SER A 204 14.64 -20.00 -4.11
C SER A 204 13.17 -20.11 -3.69
N ILE A 205 12.28 -19.79 -4.63
CA ILE A 205 10.86 -20.10 -4.56
C ILE A 205 10.51 -21.20 -5.55
N LYS A 206 9.44 -21.97 -5.28
CA LYS A 206 8.85 -22.91 -6.21
C LYS A 206 7.56 -22.34 -6.76
N LEU A 207 7.43 -22.33 -8.06
CA LEU A 207 6.21 -21.93 -8.77
C LEU A 207 5.23 -23.12 -8.88
N ARG A 208 3.93 -22.82 -9.03
CA ARG A 208 2.89 -23.85 -9.23
C ARG A 208 3.13 -24.65 -10.51
N SER A 209 3.69 -24.06 -11.55
CA SER A 209 4.08 -24.70 -12.80
C SER A 209 5.25 -25.67 -12.66
N GLY A 210 5.99 -25.62 -11.54
CA GLY A 210 7.06 -26.57 -11.20
C GLY A 210 8.46 -25.96 -11.15
N GLU A 211 8.68 -24.79 -11.74
CA GLU A 211 10.00 -24.15 -11.83
C GLU A 211 10.47 -23.68 -10.44
N PHE A 212 11.78 -23.68 -10.26
CA PHE A 212 12.47 -23.09 -9.12
C PHE A 212 13.17 -21.81 -9.55
N ILE A 213 12.86 -20.71 -8.88
CA ILE A 213 13.46 -19.41 -9.14
C ILE A 213 14.34 -19.02 -7.97
N ALA A 214 15.64 -18.93 -8.23
CA ALA A 214 16.60 -18.42 -7.26
C ALA A 214 16.53 -16.88 -7.17
N GLY A 215 16.92 -16.34 -6.03
CA GLY A 215 16.99 -14.90 -5.83
C GLY A 215 17.90 -14.52 -4.69
N GLU A 216 18.45 -13.30 -4.76
CA GLU A 216 19.22 -12.76 -3.65
C GLU A 216 18.33 -12.16 -2.57
N ASN A 217 17.24 -11.51 -2.98
CA ASN A 217 16.27 -10.88 -2.09
C ASN A 217 14.85 -11.31 -2.46
N PHE A 218 14.02 -11.54 -1.44
CA PHE A 218 12.62 -11.91 -1.61
C PHE A 218 11.72 -10.94 -0.86
N VAL A 219 10.74 -10.38 -1.56
CA VAL A 219 9.76 -9.45 -1.00
C VAL A 219 8.40 -10.12 -0.90
N ASN A 220 7.86 -10.22 0.31
CA ASN A 220 6.50 -10.70 0.52
C ASN A 220 5.51 -9.54 0.41
N ALA A 221 4.89 -9.38 -0.75
CA ALA A 221 3.84 -8.41 -1.06
C ALA A 221 2.48 -9.07 -1.32
N SER A 222 2.26 -10.27 -0.76
CA SER A 222 1.08 -11.11 -1.04
C SER A 222 -0.21 -10.69 -0.31
N GLY A 223 -0.25 -9.45 0.23
CA GLY A 223 -1.43 -8.83 0.82
C GLY A 223 -2.06 -9.67 1.94
N PRO A 224 -3.36 -10.00 1.88
CA PRO A 224 -4.03 -10.81 2.90
C PRO A 224 -3.44 -12.22 3.08
N ARG A 225 -2.61 -12.66 2.15
CA ARG A 225 -1.93 -13.97 2.22
C ARG A 225 -0.50 -13.89 2.77
N ALA A 226 -0.07 -12.70 3.24
CA ALA A 226 1.30 -12.48 3.71
C ALA A 226 1.74 -13.47 4.81
N ALA A 227 0.86 -13.79 5.75
CA ALA A 227 1.14 -14.77 6.79
C ALA A 227 1.38 -16.18 6.22
N PHE A 228 0.58 -16.62 5.25
CA PHE A 228 0.79 -17.91 4.58
C PHE A 228 2.13 -17.95 3.82
N THR A 229 2.43 -16.87 3.10
CA THR A 229 3.71 -16.76 2.37
C THR A 229 4.90 -16.77 3.31
N SER A 230 4.86 -16.02 4.42
CA SER A 230 5.91 -16.01 5.44
C SER A 230 6.09 -17.37 6.09
N LYS A 231 4.98 -18.10 6.35
CA LYS A 231 5.01 -19.43 6.95
C LYS A 231 5.72 -20.46 6.06
N MET A 232 5.67 -20.35 4.73
CA MET A 232 6.45 -21.17 3.80
C MET A 232 7.96 -21.01 4.06
N ALA A 233 8.39 -19.80 4.48
CA ALA A 233 9.78 -19.55 4.89
C ALA A 233 10.07 -19.90 6.35
N GLY A 234 9.11 -20.49 7.09
CA GLY A 234 9.23 -20.76 8.51
C GLY A 234 9.23 -19.51 9.40
N ILE A 235 8.64 -18.42 8.92
CA ILE A 235 8.52 -17.15 9.65
C ILE A 235 7.06 -16.94 10.01
N ASP A 236 6.75 -16.94 11.30
CA ASP A 236 5.43 -16.60 11.80
C ASP A 236 5.34 -15.09 12.01
N ILE A 237 4.36 -14.44 11.37
CA ILE A 237 4.06 -13.02 11.54
C ILE A 237 2.67 -12.87 12.16
N PRO A 238 2.46 -11.95 13.13
CA PRO A 238 1.18 -11.77 13.83
C PRO A 238 0.20 -10.94 12.97
N VAL A 239 -0.10 -11.41 11.76
CA VAL A 239 -0.99 -10.76 10.80
C VAL A 239 -2.06 -11.72 10.36
N GLU A 240 -3.31 -11.32 10.46
CA GLU A 240 -4.47 -12.06 9.99
C GLU A 240 -5.28 -11.27 8.98
N PRO A 241 -5.79 -11.92 7.91
CA PRO A 241 -6.69 -11.28 6.98
C PRO A 241 -8.03 -11.00 7.66
N ARG A 242 -8.52 -9.76 7.54
CA ARG A 242 -9.86 -9.39 8.03
C ARG A 242 -10.71 -8.87 6.89
N LYS A 243 -11.87 -9.49 6.70
CA LYS A 243 -12.88 -8.99 5.78
C LYS A 243 -13.57 -7.77 6.40
N ARG A 244 -13.69 -6.70 5.63
CA ARG A 244 -14.48 -5.50 5.96
C ARG A 244 -15.68 -5.44 5.02
N TYR A 245 -16.81 -4.96 5.53
CA TYR A 245 -18.05 -4.79 4.78
C TYR A 245 -18.34 -3.29 4.64
#